data_dcb52979d038ce94029e48e35fb82a6f
#
_entry.id   dcb52979d038ce94029e48e35fb82a6f
#
_cell.length_a   1.000
_cell.length_b   1.000
_cell.length_c   1.000
_cell.angle_alpha   90.00
_cell.angle_beta   90.00
_cell.angle_gamma   90.00
#
_symmetry.space_group_name_H-M   'P 1'
#
loop_
_entity.id
_entity.type
_entity.pdbx_description
1 polymer ?
#
loop_
_entity_poly.entity_id
_entity_poly.type
_entity_poly.pdbx_seq_one_letter_code
_entity_poly.pdbx_strand_id
1 'polypeptide(L)'
;MNYQETLDYLYNSVPMFQQVGSSAYKEGLENTYALDEYLGHPHTAFQSIHIAGTNGKGSCSHTLAAILQSAGYRVGLYTSPHLVDFRERIRINGEPIPQEYVIRFVEDHRLFFEPLHPSFFELTTAMAFRYFADQHIDVAVIEVGLGGRLDCTNIIRPDLSIITNISFDHMQFLGNTLAQIATEKAGIIKRGIPVVVGETTEETKPVFYRKAQEMEAPVTFAEEEQRLKGATKFKTRADRKPGQYTDHQPNTAAEKDTEYITGWIYENDAYPGLEGVLGGSYQLKNTNTLLSALPVLKSLGYKIEDHDVRNGFQSGRAHV
;
A
#
# COMPACT_ATOMS: atom_id res chain seq x y z
N MET A 1 29.33 -6.49 6.30
CA MET A 1 28.43 -6.50 7.50
C MET A 1 27.58 -7.77 7.46
N ASN A 2 27.18 -8.34 8.61
CA ASN A 2 26.10 -9.31 8.63
C ASN A 2 24.73 -8.61 8.63
N TYR A 3 23.63 -9.36 8.51
CA TYR A 3 22.30 -8.76 8.40
C TYR A 3 21.92 -7.94 9.64
N GLN A 4 22.22 -8.42 10.85
CA GLN A 4 21.91 -7.71 12.09
C GLN A 4 22.71 -6.40 12.19
N GLU A 5 23.99 -6.44 11.87
CA GLU A 5 24.83 -5.23 11.81
C GLU A 5 24.32 -4.21 10.79
N THR A 6 23.78 -4.69 9.67
CA THR A 6 23.17 -3.82 8.66
C THR A 6 21.87 -3.19 9.15
N LEU A 7 21.03 -3.94 9.85
CA LEU A 7 19.82 -3.40 10.47
C LEU A 7 20.15 -2.39 11.57
N ASP A 8 21.13 -2.71 12.43
CA ASP A 8 21.59 -1.81 13.49
C ASP A 8 22.13 -0.50 12.88
N TYR A 9 22.87 -0.59 11.78
CA TYR A 9 23.31 0.58 11.02
C TYR A 9 22.11 1.39 10.50
N LEU A 10 21.15 0.76 9.83
CA LEU A 10 19.96 1.43 9.30
C LEU A 10 19.14 2.11 10.41
N TYR A 11 19.02 1.47 11.57
CA TYR A 11 18.20 1.99 12.67
C TYR A 11 18.91 3.07 13.50
N ASN A 12 20.24 3.01 13.65
CA ASN A 12 20.98 3.88 14.53
C ASN A 12 21.68 5.04 13.81
N SER A 13 22.10 4.82 12.56
CA SER A 13 22.84 5.82 11.78
C SER A 13 21.93 6.73 10.95
N VAL A 14 20.66 6.35 10.82
CA VAL A 14 19.68 7.04 9.97
C VAL A 14 18.46 7.41 10.83
N PRO A 15 18.10 8.69 10.97
CA PRO A 15 16.99 9.09 11.83
C PRO A 15 15.67 8.42 11.45
N MET A 16 15.09 7.67 12.40
CA MET A 16 13.77 7.04 12.24
C MET A 16 12.69 7.87 12.90
N PHE A 17 11.62 8.17 12.17
CA PHE A 17 10.46 8.88 12.71
C PHE A 17 9.87 8.22 13.97
N GLN A 18 9.80 6.90 14.00
CA GLN A 18 9.27 6.13 15.14
C GLN A 18 10.11 6.27 16.41
N GLN A 19 11.40 6.60 16.29
CA GLN A 19 12.32 6.73 17.44
C GLN A 19 12.51 8.17 17.88
N VAL A 20 12.65 9.10 16.93
CA VAL A 20 13.02 10.50 17.21
C VAL A 20 11.91 11.50 16.86
N GLY A 21 10.74 11.02 16.43
CA GLY A 21 9.58 11.86 16.15
C GLY A 21 9.82 12.90 15.04
N SER A 22 9.39 14.14 15.29
CA SER A 22 9.44 15.22 14.31
C SER A 22 10.84 15.59 13.82
N SER A 23 11.89 15.33 14.60
CA SER A 23 13.26 15.63 14.19
C SER A 23 13.81 14.76 13.07
N ALA A 24 13.18 13.60 12.79
CA ALA A 24 13.50 12.77 11.62
C ALA A 24 12.83 13.24 10.33
N TYR A 25 11.82 14.11 10.43
CA TYR A 25 11.13 14.63 9.25
C TYR A 25 11.97 15.75 8.62
N LYS A 26 12.38 15.52 7.38
CA LYS A 26 13.00 16.55 6.55
C LYS A 26 11.97 17.08 5.59
N GLU A 27 11.77 18.39 5.57
CA GLU A 27 10.96 19.01 4.54
C GLU A 27 11.69 18.96 3.19
N GLY A 28 11.00 18.46 2.17
CA GLY A 28 11.54 18.38 0.82
C GLY A 28 11.85 16.96 0.36
N LEU A 29 12.20 16.84 -0.92
CA LEU A 29 12.52 15.58 -1.61
C LEU A 29 13.95 15.59 -2.16
N GLU A 30 14.79 16.52 -1.75
CA GLU A 30 16.14 16.73 -2.30
C GLU A 30 17.00 15.47 -2.16
N ASN A 31 17.01 14.86 -0.97
CA ASN A 31 17.74 13.61 -0.76
C ASN A 31 17.16 12.46 -1.58
N THR A 32 15.82 12.41 -1.69
CA THR A 32 15.13 11.37 -2.48
C THR A 32 15.52 11.47 -3.94
N TYR A 33 15.53 12.68 -4.50
CA TYR A 33 15.99 12.89 -5.89
C TYR A 33 17.48 12.60 -6.07
N ALA A 34 18.33 12.98 -5.11
CA ALA A 34 19.75 12.69 -5.17
C ALA A 34 20.04 11.17 -5.15
N LEU A 35 19.32 10.42 -4.29
CA LEU A 35 19.42 8.96 -4.23
C LEU A 35 18.90 8.32 -5.54
N ASP A 36 17.78 8.81 -6.05
CA ASP A 36 17.18 8.31 -7.29
C ASP A 36 18.10 8.54 -8.51
N GLU A 37 18.67 9.74 -8.63
CA GLU A 37 19.64 10.06 -9.69
C GLU A 37 20.90 9.18 -9.60
N TYR A 38 21.46 9.05 -8.41
CA TYR A 38 22.64 8.22 -8.17
C TYR A 38 22.38 6.74 -8.54
N LEU A 39 21.19 6.23 -8.24
CA LEU A 39 20.78 4.86 -8.56
C LEU A 39 20.31 4.68 -10.01
N GLY A 40 20.33 5.72 -10.84
CA GLY A 40 19.95 5.67 -12.25
C GLY A 40 18.44 5.65 -12.50
N HIS A 41 17.67 6.38 -11.70
CA HIS A 41 16.21 6.53 -11.80
C HIS A 41 15.41 5.21 -11.79
N PRO A 42 15.64 4.33 -10.80
CA PRO A 42 15.07 2.99 -10.79
C PRO A 42 13.53 2.99 -10.81
N HIS A 43 12.88 4.05 -10.29
CA HIS A 43 11.42 4.21 -10.28
C HIS A 43 10.80 4.26 -11.70
N THR A 44 11.60 4.48 -12.74
CA THR A 44 11.13 4.52 -14.13
C THR A 44 11.13 3.15 -14.83
N ALA A 45 11.68 2.12 -14.19
CA ALA A 45 11.88 0.79 -14.78
C ALA A 45 10.62 -0.11 -14.70
N PHE A 46 9.57 0.31 -14.00
CA PHE A 46 8.36 -0.48 -13.78
C PHE A 46 7.11 0.41 -13.72
N GLN A 47 5.95 -0.18 -14.00
CA GLN A 47 4.66 0.48 -13.77
C GLN A 47 4.37 0.58 -12.27
N SER A 48 3.53 1.53 -11.85
CA SER A 48 3.24 1.69 -10.42
C SER A 48 1.81 2.10 -10.14
N ILE A 49 1.32 1.70 -8.95
CA ILE A 49 0.05 2.14 -8.37
C ILE A 49 0.39 2.74 -7.01
N HIS A 50 -0.01 3.99 -6.77
CA HIS A 50 0.35 4.75 -5.59
C HIS A 50 -0.82 4.85 -4.62
N ILE A 51 -0.63 4.44 -3.37
CA ILE A 51 -1.71 4.36 -2.39
C ILE A 51 -1.41 5.24 -1.18
N ALA A 52 -2.25 6.28 -0.99
CA ALA A 52 -2.24 7.15 0.19
C ALA A 52 -3.51 6.97 1.03
N GLY A 53 -3.55 7.60 2.18
CA GLY A 53 -4.70 7.60 3.08
C GLY A 53 -4.26 7.63 4.54
N THR A 54 -5.19 7.75 5.47
CA THR A 54 -4.90 7.60 6.90
C THR A 54 -4.93 6.13 7.28
N ASN A 55 -6.04 5.46 7.07
CA ASN A 55 -6.23 4.04 7.38
C ASN A 55 -6.49 3.25 6.09
N GLY A 56 -6.24 1.93 6.12
CA GLY A 56 -6.55 1.03 5.02
C GLY A 56 -5.51 0.95 3.91
N LYS A 57 -4.47 1.81 3.88
CA LYS A 57 -3.41 1.78 2.86
C LYS A 57 -2.82 0.37 2.70
N GLY A 58 -2.26 -0.19 3.77
CA GLY A 58 -1.65 -1.52 3.75
C GLY A 58 -2.62 -2.61 3.31
N SER A 59 -3.87 -2.62 3.82
CA SER A 59 -4.89 -3.60 3.38
C SER A 59 -5.17 -3.49 1.89
N CYS A 60 -5.37 -2.27 1.37
CA CYS A 60 -5.58 -2.05 -0.06
C CYS A 60 -4.35 -2.47 -0.88
N SER A 61 -3.15 -2.11 -0.41
CA SER A 61 -1.89 -2.45 -1.08
C SER A 61 -1.68 -3.96 -1.18
N HIS A 62 -1.86 -4.70 -0.09
CA HIS A 62 -1.70 -6.15 -0.08
C HIS A 62 -2.75 -6.86 -0.95
N THR A 63 -4.03 -6.48 -0.82
CA THR A 63 -5.10 -7.09 -1.62
C THR A 63 -4.89 -6.82 -3.11
N LEU A 64 -4.54 -5.58 -3.48
CA LEU A 64 -4.30 -5.24 -4.88
C LEU A 64 -3.07 -5.95 -5.44
N ALA A 65 -1.97 -6.03 -4.68
CA ALA A 65 -0.78 -6.77 -5.08
C ALA A 65 -1.11 -8.26 -5.31
N ALA A 66 -1.92 -8.88 -4.44
CA ALA A 66 -2.35 -10.26 -4.58
C ALA A 66 -3.23 -10.47 -5.81
N ILE A 67 -4.13 -9.54 -6.15
CA ILE A 67 -4.94 -9.57 -7.37
C ILE A 67 -4.03 -9.53 -8.61
N LEU A 68 -3.10 -8.59 -8.66
CA LEU A 68 -2.17 -8.44 -9.78
C LEU A 68 -1.24 -9.64 -9.91
N GLN A 69 -0.78 -10.21 -8.80
CA GLN A 69 0.01 -11.44 -8.80
C GLN A 69 -0.79 -12.63 -9.35
N SER A 70 -2.06 -12.79 -8.94
CA SER A 70 -2.96 -13.82 -9.50
C SER A 70 -3.15 -13.65 -11.00
N ALA A 71 -3.20 -12.42 -11.48
CA ALA A 71 -3.31 -12.08 -12.90
C ALA A 71 -2.00 -12.31 -13.69
N GLY A 72 -0.97 -12.86 -13.05
CA GLY A 72 0.28 -13.26 -13.69
C GLY A 72 1.35 -12.17 -13.78
N TYR A 73 1.13 -10.99 -13.19
CA TYR A 73 2.16 -9.95 -13.11
C TYR A 73 3.24 -10.31 -12.07
N ARG A 74 4.46 -9.90 -12.35
CA ARG A 74 5.54 -9.87 -11.35
C ARG A 74 5.40 -8.59 -10.53
N VAL A 75 4.88 -8.70 -9.32
CA VAL A 75 4.42 -7.56 -8.52
C VAL A 75 5.42 -7.22 -7.43
N GLY A 76 5.89 -5.98 -7.43
CA GLY A 76 6.55 -5.35 -6.27
C GLY A 76 5.51 -4.80 -5.29
N LEU A 77 5.76 -4.94 -4.00
CA LEU A 77 4.93 -4.36 -2.94
C LEU A 77 5.85 -3.62 -1.96
N TYR A 78 5.59 -2.32 -1.80
CA TYR A 78 6.27 -1.47 -0.81
C TYR A 78 5.27 -0.96 0.21
N THR A 79 5.44 -1.34 1.48
CA THR A 79 4.50 -1.00 2.58
C THR A 79 5.25 -0.57 3.84
N SER A 80 4.53 0.12 4.76
CA SER A 80 5.07 0.56 6.05
C SER A 80 3.96 0.72 7.11
N PRO A 81 4.30 0.54 8.40
CA PRO A 81 5.53 -0.02 8.93
C PRO A 81 5.60 -1.56 8.79
N HIS A 82 6.75 -2.16 9.09
CA HIS A 82 6.84 -3.61 9.33
C HIS A 82 6.41 -3.96 10.76
N LEU A 83 6.02 -5.21 10.99
CA LEU A 83 5.59 -5.70 12.30
C LEU A 83 6.71 -6.47 13.03
N VAL A 84 7.43 -7.33 12.34
CA VAL A 84 8.46 -8.21 12.90
C VAL A 84 9.80 -8.04 12.18
N ASP A 85 9.82 -8.16 10.85
CA ASP A 85 11.04 -8.16 10.05
C ASP A 85 11.05 -6.95 9.11
N PHE A 86 12.17 -6.22 9.06
CA PHE A 86 12.39 -5.10 8.13
C PHE A 86 11.99 -5.43 6.69
N ARG A 87 12.27 -6.66 6.25
CA ARG A 87 12.04 -7.12 4.88
C ARG A 87 10.56 -7.20 4.47
N GLU A 88 9.65 -7.16 5.45
CA GLU A 88 8.21 -7.08 5.19
C GLU A 88 7.83 -5.84 4.37
N ARG A 89 8.65 -4.78 4.46
CA ARG A 89 8.43 -3.52 3.73
C ARG A 89 8.60 -3.65 2.23
N ILE A 90 9.40 -4.61 1.76
CA ILE A 90 9.81 -4.74 0.36
C ILE A 90 9.61 -6.19 -0.05
N ARG A 91 8.62 -6.46 -0.87
CA ARG A 91 8.28 -7.81 -1.33
C ARG A 91 8.15 -7.87 -2.84
N ILE A 92 8.45 -9.03 -3.42
CA ILE A 92 8.13 -9.35 -4.81
C ILE A 92 7.35 -10.67 -4.82
N ASN A 93 6.16 -10.65 -5.39
CA ASN A 93 5.25 -11.80 -5.42
C ASN A 93 5.04 -12.45 -4.04
N GLY A 94 4.90 -11.61 -3.01
CA GLY A 94 4.72 -12.04 -1.62
C GLY A 94 6.02 -12.37 -0.87
N GLU A 95 7.12 -12.66 -1.57
CA GLU A 95 8.40 -12.98 -0.96
C GLU A 95 9.16 -11.72 -0.53
N PRO A 96 9.63 -11.65 0.73
CA PRO A 96 10.39 -10.51 1.21
C PRO A 96 11.76 -10.40 0.54
N ILE A 97 12.27 -9.18 0.44
CA ILE A 97 13.62 -8.89 -0.07
C ILE A 97 14.67 -9.78 0.64
N PRO A 98 15.62 -10.40 -0.09
CA PRO A 98 16.67 -11.21 0.52
C PRO A 98 17.56 -10.40 1.47
N GLN A 99 17.99 -11.00 2.58
CA GLN A 99 18.93 -10.37 3.52
C GLN A 99 20.22 -9.93 2.83
N GLU A 100 20.72 -10.76 1.93
CA GLU A 100 21.94 -10.51 1.16
C GLU A 100 21.81 -9.26 0.27
N TYR A 101 20.60 -8.99 -0.25
CA TYR A 101 20.36 -7.77 -1.03
C TYR A 101 20.41 -6.54 -0.14
N VAL A 102 19.79 -6.59 1.05
CA VAL A 102 19.81 -5.48 2.02
C VAL A 102 21.24 -5.16 2.44
N ILE A 103 22.04 -6.20 2.75
CA ILE A 103 23.46 -6.04 3.13
C ILE A 103 24.24 -5.36 2.00
N ARG A 104 24.17 -5.92 0.78
CA ARG A 104 24.88 -5.38 -0.39
C ARG A 104 24.48 -3.95 -0.69
N PHE A 105 23.20 -3.64 -0.69
CA PHE A 105 22.73 -2.28 -0.97
C PHE A 105 23.37 -1.26 -0.02
N VAL A 106 23.42 -1.57 1.26
CA VAL A 106 24.06 -0.69 2.24
C VAL A 106 25.58 -0.62 2.01
N GLU A 107 26.27 -1.75 1.85
CA GLU A 107 27.73 -1.79 1.65
C GLU A 107 28.17 -1.07 0.39
N ASP A 108 27.47 -1.28 -0.73
CA ASP A 108 27.82 -0.73 -2.03
C ASP A 108 27.55 0.78 -2.13
N HIS A 109 26.54 1.30 -1.41
CA HIS A 109 26.06 2.67 -1.61
C HIS A 109 26.32 3.60 -0.42
N ARG A 110 26.75 3.10 0.77
CA ARG A 110 26.89 3.91 1.99
C ARG A 110 27.80 5.11 1.82
N LEU A 111 28.89 5.00 1.04
CA LEU A 111 29.82 6.12 0.80
C LEU A 111 29.14 7.29 0.07
N PHE A 112 28.10 7.02 -0.71
CA PHE A 112 27.30 8.04 -1.37
C PHE A 112 26.27 8.65 -0.41
N PHE A 113 25.49 7.82 0.29
CA PHE A 113 24.37 8.34 1.06
C PHE A 113 24.74 8.85 2.45
N GLU A 114 25.85 8.40 3.06
CA GLU A 114 26.29 8.92 4.37
C GLU A 114 26.42 10.46 4.41
N PRO A 115 27.07 11.12 3.45
CA PRO A 115 27.14 12.58 3.42
C PRO A 115 25.79 13.29 3.23
N LEU A 116 24.80 12.62 2.66
CA LEU A 116 23.44 13.17 2.48
C LEU A 116 22.62 13.13 3.76
N HIS A 117 23.03 12.30 4.73
CA HIS A 117 22.28 12.06 5.96
C HIS A 117 20.79 11.76 5.69
N PRO A 118 20.44 10.79 4.82
CA PRO A 118 19.05 10.51 4.50
C PRO A 118 18.27 10.04 5.74
N SER A 119 16.97 10.19 5.73
CA SER A 119 16.12 9.52 6.70
C SER A 119 16.02 8.03 6.40
N PHE A 120 15.64 7.24 7.41
CA PHE A 120 15.39 5.80 7.23
C PHE A 120 14.40 5.52 6.10
N PHE A 121 13.35 6.35 5.96
CA PHE A 121 12.33 6.14 4.94
C PHE A 121 12.85 6.49 3.54
N GLU A 122 13.64 7.56 3.38
CA GLU A 122 14.31 7.90 2.11
C GLU A 122 15.20 6.74 1.63
N LEU A 123 16.01 6.21 2.54
CA LEU A 123 16.93 5.12 2.19
C LEU A 123 16.19 3.81 1.88
N THR A 124 15.13 3.50 2.65
CA THR A 124 14.34 2.29 2.43
C THR A 124 13.56 2.38 1.12
N THR A 125 13.03 3.56 0.77
CA THR A 125 12.35 3.80 -0.52
C THR A 125 13.30 3.64 -1.69
N ALA A 126 14.49 4.22 -1.60
CA ALA A 126 15.54 4.08 -2.64
C ALA A 126 15.94 2.60 -2.84
N MET A 127 16.13 1.86 -1.73
CA MET A 127 16.41 0.41 -1.75
C MET A 127 15.28 -0.38 -2.42
N ALA A 128 14.02 -0.07 -2.09
CA ALA A 128 12.86 -0.74 -2.67
C ALA A 128 12.79 -0.53 -4.19
N PHE A 129 12.92 0.71 -4.65
CA PHE A 129 12.85 1.01 -6.08
C PHE A 129 14.02 0.39 -6.84
N ARG A 130 15.24 0.42 -6.28
CA ARG A 130 16.39 -0.23 -6.90
C ARG A 130 16.20 -1.74 -6.98
N TYR A 131 15.71 -2.39 -5.91
CA TYR A 131 15.43 -3.81 -5.89
C TYR A 131 14.38 -4.20 -6.93
N PHE A 132 13.31 -3.42 -7.05
CA PHE A 132 12.25 -3.66 -8.03
C PHE A 132 12.78 -3.56 -9.46
N ALA A 133 13.60 -2.55 -9.76
CA ALA A 133 14.25 -2.39 -11.06
C ALA A 133 15.20 -3.57 -11.38
N ASP A 134 16.07 -3.95 -10.44
CA ASP A 134 17.01 -5.06 -10.60
C ASP A 134 16.30 -6.40 -10.83
N GLN A 135 15.11 -6.56 -10.25
CA GLN A 135 14.32 -7.77 -10.39
C GLN A 135 13.35 -7.74 -11.58
N HIS A 136 13.36 -6.67 -12.39
CA HIS A 136 12.50 -6.52 -13.57
C HIS A 136 11.03 -6.85 -13.29
N ILE A 137 10.46 -6.22 -12.26
CA ILE A 137 9.03 -6.38 -11.96
C ILE A 137 8.19 -5.69 -13.04
N ASP A 138 6.95 -6.15 -13.23
CA ASP A 138 6.01 -5.53 -14.16
C ASP A 138 5.37 -4.28 -13.54
N VAL A 139 4.90 -4.41 -12.28
CA VAL A 139 4.17 -3.35 -11.58
C VAL A 139 4.48 -3.36 -10.10
N ALA A 140 4.63 -2.16 -9.50
CA ALA A 140 4.75 -1.99 -8.07
C ALA A 140 3.47 -1.38 -7.47
N VAL A 141 2.98 -1.95 -6.36
CA VAL A 141 2.00 -1.30 -5.48
C VAL A 141 2.78 -0.62 -4.36
N ILE A 142 2.68 0.70 -4.30
CA ILE A 142 3.53 1.54 -3.44
C ILE A 142 2.65 2.28 -2.44
N GLU A 143 2.83 1.97 -1.16
CA GLU A 143 2.18 2.66 -0.05
C GLU A 143 2.96 3.91 0.35
N VAL A 144 2.26 5.04 0.46
CA VAL A 144 2.79 6.29 1.03
C VAL A 144 3.10 6.11 2.51
N GLY A 145 4.29 6.53 2.93
CA GLY A 145 4.69 6.49 4.34
C GLY A 145 3.95 7.53 5.19
N LEU A 146 4.07 8.79 4.82
CA LEU A 146 3.48 9.92 5.55
C LEU A 146 2.97 11.01 4.61
N GLY A 147 1.73 11.44 4.80
CA GLY A 147 1.13 12.52 4.00
C GLY A 147 0.90 12.09 2.55
N GLY A 148 1.71 12.56 1.65
CA GLY A 148 1.70 12.26 0.22
C GLY A 148 2.56 13.23 -0.57
N ARG A 149 2.29 14.54 -0.49
CA ARG A 149 2.94 15.59 -1.30
C ARG A 149 4.48 15.57 -1.18
N LEU A 150 5.00 15.45 0.03
CA LEU A 150 6.42 15.40 0.36
C LEU A 150 6.89 14.02 0.83
N ASP A 151 6.12 12.97 0.52
CA ASP A 151 6.55 11.61 0.79
C ASP A 151 7.61 11.15 -0.21
N CYS A 152 8.62 10.42 0.26
CA CYS A 152 9.72 9.94 -0.59
C CYS A 152 9.23 9.08 -1.76
N THR A 153 8.09 8.41 -1.62
CA THR A 153 7.49 7.63 -2.70
C THR A 153 6.91 8.49 -3.82
N ASN A 154 6.68 9.79 -3.58
CA ASN A 154 5.97 10.67 -4.51
C ASN A 154 6.81 11.16 -5.70
N ILE A 155 8.01 10.64 -5.89
CA ILE A 155 8.81 10.87 -7.10
C ILE A 155 8.30 10.06 -8.31
N ILE A 156 7.47 9.04 -8.08
CA ILE A 156 6.92 8.19 -9.13
C ILE A 156 5.85 8.90 -9.96
N ARG A 157 5.63 8.39 -11.17
CA ARG A 157 4.48 8.70 -12.02
C ARG A 157 3.63 7.42 -12.15
N PRO A 158 2.63 7.21 -11.27
CA PRO A 158 1.85 5.98 -11.26
C PRO A 158 0.86 5.92 -12.41
N ASP A 159 0.36 4.71 -12.75
CA ASP A 159 -0.77 4.52 -13.66
C ASP A 159 -2.10 4.86 -12.98
N LEU A 160 -2.17 4.65 -11.65
CA LEU A 160 -3.34 4.95 -10.83
C LEU A 160 -2.91 5.44 -9.45
N SER A 161 -3.53 6.51 -8.96
CA SER A 161 -3.45 6.91 -7.56
C SER A 161 -4.71 6.48 -6.80
N ILE A 162 -4.54 5.98 -5.57
CA ILE A 162 -5.65 5.59 -4.69
C ILE A 162 -5.49 6.34 -3.36
N ILE A 163 -6.56 6.97 -2.88
CA ILE A 163 -6.60 7.61 -1.56
C ILE A 163 -7.71 6.93 -0.76
N THR A 164 -7.35 6.16 0.27
CA THR A 164 -8.31 5.29 0.97
C THR A 164 -9.31 6.08 1.82
N ASN A 165 -8.82 6.89 2.74
CA ASN A 165 -9.63 7.78 3.56
C ASN A 165 -8.79 8.89 4.21
N ILE A 166 -9.48 9.83 4.85
CA ILE A 166 -8.90 10.90 5.65
C ILE A 166 -9.47 10.84 7.06
N SER A 167 -8.58 10.78 8.04
CA SER A 167 -8.91 11.01 9.46
C SER A 167 -7.76 11.76 10.14
N PHE A 168 -7.97 12.23 11.34
CA PHE A 168 -6.92 12.90 12.11
C PHE A 168 -5.80 11.91 12.44
N ASP A 169 -4.61 12.22 11.93
CA ASP A 169 -3.39 11.47 12.16
C ASP A 169 -2.19 12.37 11.86
N HIS A 170 -1.10 12.17 12.59
CA HIS A 170 0.14 12.95 12.42
C HIS A 170 -0.09 14.48 12.29
N MET A 171 -1.01 15.03 13.10
CA MET A 171 -1.46 16.43 13.00
C MET A 171 -0.31 17.45 13.07
N GLN A 172 0.76 17.13 13.79
CA GLN A 172 1.96 17.97 13.89
C GLN A 172 2.71 18.17 12.55
N PHE A 173 2.40 17.36 11.50
CA PHE A 173 3.03 17.45 10.17
C PHE A 173 2.02 17.73 9.07
N LEU A 174 0.83 17.17 9.16
CA LEU A 174 -0.15 17.20 8.10
C LEU A 174 -1.19 18.31 8.29
N GLY A 175 -1.15 19.00 9.43
CA GLY A 175 -2.10 20.06 9.78
C GLY A 175 -3.19 19.62 10.74
N ASN A 176 -3.97 20.62 11.19
CA ASN A 176 -4.94 20.46 12.29
C ASN A 176 -6.39 20.33 11.81
N THR A 177 -6.61 20.26 10.50
CA THR A 177 -7.95 20.07 9.89
C THR A 177 -7.92 18.91 8.89
N LEU A 178 -9.08 18.28 8.67
CA LEU A 178 -9.18 17.23 7.66
C LEU A 178 -8.86 17.75 6.26
N ALA A 179 -9.19 18.99 5.95
CA ALA A 179 -8.87 19.62 4.67
C ALA A 179 -7.36 19.77 4.47
N GLN A 180 -6.59 20.13 5.51
CA GLN A 180 -5.12 20.19 5.43
C GLN A 180 -4.51 18.81 5.20
N ILE A 181 -4.94 17.82 5.98
CA ILE A 181 -4.49 16.43 5.82
C ILE A 181 -4.85 15.91 4.43
N ALA A 182 -6.06 16.21 3.92
CA ALA A 182 -6.47 15.86 2.58
C ALA A 182 -5.59 16.53 1.51
N THR A 183 -5.17 17.77 1.71
CA THR A 183 -4.29 18.52 0.80
C THR A 183 -2.92 17.83 0.68
N GLU A 184 -2.33 17.40 1.79
CA GLU A 184 -1.07 16.66 1.77
C GLU A 184 -1.20 15.32 1.03
N LYS A 185 -2.29 14.57 1.29
CA LYS A 185 -2.52 13.28 0.61
C LYS A 185 -2.89 13.45 -0.87
N ALA A 186 -3.61 14.51 -1.22
CA ALA A 186 -3.91 14.87 -2.61
C ALA A 186 -2.64 15.18 -3.44
N GLY A 187 -1.50 15.40 -2.80
CA GLY A 187 -0.22 15.58 -3.48
C GLY A 187 0.25 14.39 -4.32
N ILE A 188 -0.35 13.20 -4.16
CA ILE A 188 -0.08 12.05 -5.03
C ILE A 188 -0.88 12.06 -6.34
N ILE A 189 -1.84 12.99 -6.49
CA ILE A 189 -2.62 13.15 -7.74
C ILE A 189 -1.72 13.80 -8.78
N LYS A 190 -1.46 13.10 -9.87
CA LYS A 190 -0.55 13.52 -10.95
C LYS A 190 -1.32 13.94 -12.19
N ARG A 191 -0.72 14.81 -13.00
CA ARG A 191 -1.34 15.31 -14.22
C ARG A 191 -1.75 14.19 -15.19
N GLY A 192 -3.05 14.18 -15.52
CA GLY A 192 -3.65 13.22 -16.45
C GLY A 192 -3.73 11.77 -15.94
N ILE A 193 -3.32 11.51 -14.68
CA ILE A 193 -3.36 10.16 -14.08
C ILE A 193 -4.65 10.00 -13.28
N PRO A 194 -5.44 8.94 -13.51
CA PRO A 194 -6.66 8.71 -12.77
C PRO A 194 -6.40 8.56 -11.27
N VAL A 195 -7.37 8.99 -10.47
CA VAL A 195 -7.38 8.83 -9.03
C VAL A 195 -8.71 8.25 -8.54
N VAL A 196 -8.62 7.26 -7.65
CA VAL A 196 -9.77 6.72 -6.91
C VAL A 196 -9.67 7.18 -5.47
N VAL A 197 -10.72 7.83 -4.98
CA VAL A 197 -10.85 8.27 -3.59
C VAL A 197 -11.91 7.40 -2.91
N GLY A 198 -11.52 6.71 -1.83
CA GLY A 198 -12.37 5.76 -1.11
C GLY A 198 -13.46 6.45 -0.32
N GLU A 199 -13.07 7.06 0.80
CA GLU A 199 -14.01 7.78 1.67
C GLU A 199 -13.74 9.28 1.66
N THR A 200 -14.82 10.03 1.72
CA THR A 200 -14.76 11.48 1.80
C THR A 200 -15.68 12.02 2.91
N THR A 201 -15.49 13.28 3.25
CA THR A 201 -16.38 14.08 4.07
C THR A 201 -16.72 15.35 3.30
N GLU A 202 -17.71 16.13 3.80
CA GLU A 202 -18.02 17.45 3.24
C GLU A 202 -16.77 18.37 3.20
N GLU A 203 -15.86 18.19 4.15
CA GLU A 203 -14.63 18.98 4.25
C GLU A 203 -13.54 18.50 3.29
N THR A 204 -13.38 17.21 3.04
CA THR A 204 -12.27 16.62 2.28
C THR A 204 -12.56 16.47 0.80
N LYS A 205 -13.80 16.17 0.41
CA LYS A 205 -14.19 15.96 -0.98
C LYS A 205 -13.87 17.15 -1.90
N PRO A 206 -14.16 18.43 -1.51
CA PRO A 206 -13.81 19.59 -2.35
C PRO A 206 -12.31 19.72 -2.58
N VAL A 207 -11.46 19.27 -1.63
CA VAL A 207 -10.00 19.29 -1.78
C VAL A 207 -9.56 18.36 -2.90
N PHE A 208 -10.02 17.11 -2.88
CA PHE A 208 -9.67 16.13 -3.92
C PHE A 208 -10.22 16.52 -5.28
N TYR A 209 -11.47 16.99 -5.34
CA TYR A 209 -12.07 17.42 -6.59
C TYR A 209 -11.29 18.57 -7.23
N ARG A 210 -10.94 19.60 -6.46
CA ARG A 210 -10.14 20.75 -6.92
C ARG A 210 -8.77 20.29 -7.41
N LYS A 211 -8.08 19.42 -6.64
CA LYS A 211 -6.77 18.93 -7.02
C LYS A 211 -6.82 18.08 -8.28
N ALA A 212 -7.83 17.25 -8.44
CA ALA A 212 -8.04 16.47 -9.65
C ALA A 212 -8.29 17.37 -10.87
N GLN A 213 -9.11 18.42 -10.73
CA GLN A 213 -9.32 19.42 -11.79
C GLN A 213 -8.02 20.15 -12.17
N GLU A 214 -7.25 20.63 -11.18
CA GLU A 214 -5.96 21.28 -11.38
C GLU A 214 -4.99 20.38 -12.16
N MET A 215 -5.00 19.09 -11.86
CA MET A 215 -4.14 18.09 -12.49
C MET A 215 -4.76 17.46 -13.76
N GLU A 216 -5.94 17.89 -14.19
CA GLU A 216 -6.64 17.27 -15.32
C GLU A 216 -6.75 15.73 -15.14
N ALA A 217 -6.83 15.27 -13.88
CA ALA A 217 -6.88 13.88 -13.50
C ALA A 217 -8.32 13.37 -13.44
N PRO A 218 -8.67 12.28 -14.13
CA PRO A 218 -9.96 11.61 -13.93
C PRO A 218 -10.12 11.19 -12.47
N VAL A 219 -11.19 11.61 -11.79
CA VAL A 219 -11.45 11.26 -10.41
C VAL A 219 -12.69 10.40 -10.27
N THR A 220 -12.57 9.33 -9.49
CA THR A 220 -13.66 8.43 -9.09
C THR A 220 -13.80 8.48 -7.57
N PHE A 221 -14.99 8.79 -7.08
CA PHE A 221 -15.33 8.69 -5.66
C PHE A 221 -16.05 7.37 -5.40
N ALA A 222 -15.41 6.45 -4.69
CA ALA A 222 -15.93 5.11 -4.47
C ALA A 222 -17.26 5.09 -3.70
N GLU A 223 -17.47 6.07 -2.81
CA GLU A 223 -18.75 6.23 -2.09
C GLU A 223 -19.91 6.60 -3.01
N GLU A 224 -19.65 7.31 -4.11
CA GLU A 224 -20.68 7.66 -5.08
C GLU A 224 -21.02 6.49 -6.01
N GLU A 225 -20.02 5.66 -6.34
CA GLU A 225 -20.22 4.47 -7.15
C GLU A 225 -20.99 3.36 -6.41
N GLN A 226 -20.85 3.30 -5.08
CA GLN A 226 -21.52 2.32 -4.20
C GLN A 226 -21.42 0.87 -4.74
N ARG A 227 -20.23 0.46 -5.18
CA ARG A 227 -20.03 -0.87 -5.76
C ARG A 227 -20.23 -2.00 -4.76
N LEU A 228 -19.93 -1.74 -3.49
CA LEU A 228 -20.28 -2.63 -2.38
C LEU A 228 -21.69 -2.29 -1.88
N LYS A 229 -22.63 -3.23 -2.01
CA LYS A 229 -24.04 -3.08 -1.60
C LYS A 229 -24.30 -3.57 -0.19
N GLY A 230 -23.51 -4.54 0.27
CA GLY A 230 -23.63 -5.14 1.58
C GLY A 230 -22.49 -6.13 1.85
N ALA A 231 -22.45 -6.66 3.06
CA ALA A 231 -21.53 -7.73 3.40
C ALA A 231 -22.00 -8.53 4.60
N THR A 232 -21.78 -9.83 4.56
CA THR A 232 -22.07 -10.76 5.65
C THR A 232 -20.77 -11.29 6.23
N LYS A 233 -20.63 -11.21 7.55
CA LYS A 233 -19.45 -11.72 8.25
C LYS A 233 -19.52 -13.24 8.34
N PHE A 234 -18.42 -13.93 8.07
CA PHE A 234 -18.30 -15.36 8.30
C PHE A 234 -17.17 -15.69 9.28
N LYS A 235 -17.28 -16.85 9.90
CA LYS A 235 -16.23 -17.46 10.71
C LYS A 235 -16.10 -18.91 10.27
N THR A 236 -14.88 -19.34 9.91
CA THR A 236 -14.62 -20.69 9.45
C THR A 236 -13.33 -21.23 10.07
N ARG A 237 -13.17 -22.56 10.11
CA ARG A 237 -11.93 -23.17 10.54
C ARG A 237 -10.82 -22.92 9.51
N ALA A 238 -9.57 -22.71 9.97
CA ALA A 238 -8.43 -22.42 9.10
C ALA A 238 -8.09 -23.52 8.10
N ASP A 239 -8.49 -24.77 8.41
CA ASP A 239 -8.25 -25.96 7.58
C ASP A 239 -9.30 -26.21 6.48
N ARG A 240 -10.35 -25.38 6.39
CA ARG A 240 -11.41 -25.51 5.38
C ARG A 240 -11.09 -24.78 4.08
N LYS A 241 -11.51 -25.38 2.96
CA LYS A 241 -11.40 -24.75 1.64
C LYS A 241 -12.39 -23.59 1.49
N PRO A 242 -12.05 -22.57 0.70
CA PRO A 242 -12.97 -21.48 0.33
C PRO A 242 -14.33 -22.01 -0.17
N GLY A 243 -15.41 -21.31 0.17
CA GLY A 243 -16.78 -21.73 -0.19
C GLY A 243 -17.44 -22.76 0.75
N GLN A 244 -16.73 -23.28 1.75
CA GLN A 244 -17.26 -24.25 2.73
C GLN A 244 -17.54 -23.62 4.10
N TYR A 245 -18.03 -22.38 4.10
CA TYR A 245 -18.27 -21.62 5.31
C TYR A 245 -19.63 -21.98 5.91
N THR A 246 -19.64 -22.32 7.20
CA THR A 246 -20.87 -22.51 7.97
C THR A 246 -20.87 -21.58 9.17
N ASP A 247 -22.02 -21.04 9.49
CA ASP A 247 -22.25 -20.22 10.68
C ASP A 247 -22.15 -21.13 11.93
N HIS A 248 -20.93 -21.41 12.40
CA HIS A 248 -20.69 -22.33 13.52
C HIS A 248 -20.28 -21.54 14.76
N GLN A 249 -21.11 -21.63 15.80
CA GLN A 249 -20.68 -21.28 17.15
C GLN A 249 -19.98 -22.50 17.77
N PRO A 250 -18.78 -22.37 18.35
CA PRO A 250 -18.06 -23.47 18.97
C PRO A 250 -18.82 -23.95 20.23
N ASN A 251 -19.26 -25.20 20.21
CA ASN A 251 -20.10 -25.74 21.29
C ASN A 251 -19.40 -26.79 22.19
N THR A 252 -18.12 -27.10 22.01
CA THR A 252 -17.43 -28.14 22.80
C THR A 252 -16.02 -27.77 23.22
N ALA A 253 -15.57 -28.35 24.37
CA ALA A 253 -14.23 -28.13 24.92
C ALA A 253 -13.08 -28.63 24.02
N ALA A 254 -13.36 -29.50 23.05
CA ALA A 254 -12.38 -30.04 22.08
C ALA A 254 -12.01 -29.04 20.97
N GLU A 255 -12.72 -27.92 20.85
CA GLU A 255 -12.49 -26.90 19.79
C GLU A 255 -11.54 -25.77 20.22
N LYS A 256 -10.96 -25.83 21.42
CA LYS A 256 -10.09 -24.76 21.96
C LYS A 256 -8.78 -24.57 21.18
N ASP A 257 -8.30 -25.60 20.47
CA ASP A 257 -7.06 -25.56 19.69
C ASP A 257 -7.31 -25.35 18.18
N THR A 258 -8.56 -25.07 17.79
CA THR A 258 -8.89 -24.86 16.38
C THR A 258 -8.71 -23.39 16.00
N GLU A 259 -7.81 -23.12 15.07
CA GLU A 259 -7.64 -21.77 14.51
C GLU A 259 -8.81 -21.41 13.61
N TYR A 260 -9.41 -20.23 13.83
CA TYR A 260 -10.53 -19.73 13.06
C TYR A 260 -10.15 -18.50 12.25
N ILE A 261 -10.52 -18.50 10.98
CA ILE A 261 -10.48 -17.34 10.12
C ILE A 261 -11.84 -16.63 10.18
N THR A 262 -11.80 -15.30 10.33
CA THR A 262 -12.98 -14.45 10.23
C THR A 262 -12.83 -13.55 9.01
N GLY A 263 -13.83 -13.49 8.16
CA GLY A 263 -13.83 -12.68 6.95
C GLY A 263 -15.22 -12.16 6.60
N TRP A 264 -15.35 -11.71 5.36
CA TRP A 264 -16.55 -11.12 4.81
C TRP A 264 -16.93 -11.75 3.47
N ILE A 265 -18.22 -11.98 3.27
CA ILE A 265 -18.81 -12.22 1.95
C ILE A 265 -19.39 -10.89 1.51
N TYR A 266 -18.86 -10.35 0.42
CA TYR A 266 -19.19 -9.02 -0.10
C TYR A 266 -20.27 -9.11 -1.17
N GLU A 267 -21.34 -8.33 -1.01
CA GLU A 267 -22.45 -8.22 -1.97
C GLU A 267 -22.12 -7.11 -2.98
N ASN A 268 -21.85 -7.48 -4.20
CA ASN A 268 -21.59 -6.58 -5.32
C ASN A 268 -21.97 -7.23 -6.66
N ASP A 269 -22.24 -6.41 -7.70
CA ASP A 269 -22.70 -6.91 -8.99
C ASP A 269 -21.59 -7.52 -9.83
N ALA A 270 -20.36 -6.98 -9.71
CA ALA A 270 -19.26 -7.40 -10.57
C ALA A 270 -18.68 -8.77 -10.17
N TYR A 271 -18.69 -9.07 -8.87
CA TYR A 271 -18.11 -10.29 -8.30
C TYR A 271 -19.07 -10.87 -7.25
N PRO A 272 -20.21 -11.45 -7.65
CA PRO A 272 -21.21 -11.98 -6.71
C PRO A 272 -20.60 -13.00 -5.74
N GLY A 273 -20.85 -12.84 -4.44
CA GLY A 273 -20.31 -13.74 -3.42
C GLY A 273 -18.79 -13.65 -3.25
N LEU A 274 -18.18 -12.48 -3.49
CA LEU A 274 -16.76 -12.25 -3.27
C LEU A 274 -16.42 -12.43 -1.80
N GLU A 275 -15.46 -13.31 -1.50
CA GLU A 275 -15.01 -13.61 -0.14
C GLU A 275 -13.68 -12.94 0.15
N GLY A 276 -13.57 -12.31 1.32
CA GLY A 276 -12.31 -11.72 1.79
C GLY A 276 -11.99 -12.17 3.21
N VAL A 277 -10.74 -12.55 3.43
CA VAL A 277 -10.26 -13.11 4.70
C VAL A 277 -9.82 -12.06 5.74
N LEU A 278 -9.83 -10.79 5.40
CA LEU A 278 -9.50 -9.70 6.32
C LEU A 278 -10.73 -9.36 7.16
N GLY A 279 -10.66 -9.53 8.49
CA GLY A 279 -11.83 -9.59 9.37
C GLY A 279 -12.38 -8.25 9.92
N GLY A 280 -11.65 -7.15 9.84
CA GLY A 280 -12.06 -5.86 10.44
C GLY A 280 -13.23 -5.21 9.68
N SER A 281 -14.13 -4.49 10.37
CA SER A 281 -15.26 -3.79 9.73
C SER A 281 -14.83 -2.68 8.74
N TYR A 282 -13.66 -2.09 8.96
CA TYR A 282 -13.05 -1.12 8.04
C TYR A 282 -12.73 -1.73 6.67
N GLN A 283 -12.69 -3.06 6.56
CA GLN A 283 -12.46 -3.72 5.27
C GLN A 283 -13.61 -3.52 4.28
N LEU A 284 -14.82 -3.21 4.75
CA LEU A 284 -15.94 -2.90 3.86
C LEU A 284 -15.62 -1.67 3.00
N LYS A 285 -15.05 -0.64 3.62
CA LYS A 285 -14.67 0.61 2.96
C LYS A 285 -13.47 0.40 2.04
N ASN A 286 -12.45 -0.34 2.50
CA ASN A 286 -11.30 -0.72 1.68
C ASN A 286 -11.74 -1.53 0.45
N THR A 287 -12.66 -2.46 0.63
CA THR A 287 -13.23 -3.27 -0.47
C THR A 287 -13.96 -2.40 -1.47
N ASN A 288 -14.82 -1.47 -1.02
CA ASN A 288 -15.50 -0.56 -1.94
C ASN A 288 -14.52 0.27 -2.76
N THR A 289 -13.44 0.75 -2.12
CA THR A 289 -12.35 1.48 -2.80
C THR A 289 -11.68 0.61 -3.88
N LEU A 290 -11.35 -0.64 -3.56
CA LEU A 290 -10.73 -1.55 -4.52
C LEU A 290 -11.68 -1.94 -5.65
N LEU A 291 -12.96 -2.19 -5.37
CA LEU A 291 -13.97 -2.47 -6.39
C LEU A 291 -14.14 -1.30 -7.37
N SER A 292 -13.91 -0.06 -6.92
CA SER A 292 -13.88 1.13 -7.79
C SER A 292 -12.55 1.28 -8.54
N ALA A 293 -11.45 0.82 -7.99
CA ALA A 293 -10.13 0.87 -8.65
C ALA A 293 -9.99 -0.18 -9.77
N LEU A 294 -10.57 -1.36 -9.61
CA LEU A 294 -10.44 -2.45 -10.59
C LEU A 294 -10.91 -2.10 -12.01
N PRO A 295 -12.07 -1.48 -12.24
CA PRO A 295 -12.47 -1.05 -13.58
C PRO A 295 -11.53 -0.01 -14.19
N VAL A 296 -10.98 0.89 -13.38
CA VAL A 296 -9.99 1.88 -13.83
C VAL A 296 -8.73 1.16 -14.32
N LEU A 297 -8.19 0.21 -13.54
CA LEU A 297 -7.03 -0.58 -13.95
C LEU A 297 -7.29 -1.36 -15.24
N LYS A 298 -8.47 -2.00 -15.36
CA LYS A 298 -8.86 -2.70 -16.60
C LYS A 298 -8.90 -1.75 -17.79
N SER A 299 -9.40 -0.52 -17.63
CA SER A 299 -9.42 0.49 -18.69
C SER A 299 -8.03 0.98 -19.09
N LEU A 300 -7.05 0.89 -18.19
CA LEU A 300 -5.64 1.20 -18.42
C LEU A 300 -4.88 0.01 -19.08
N GLY A 301 -5.55 -1.09 -19.34
CA GLY A 301 -4.99 -2.26 -20.04
C GLY A 301 -4.49 -3.38 -19.12
N TYR A 302 -4.68 -3.27 -17.80
CA TYR A 302 -4.37 -4.37 -16.90
C TYR A 302 -5.31 -5.55 -17.14
N LYS A 303 -4.75 -6.73 -17.39
CA LYS A 303 -5.50 -7.97 -17.63
C LYS A 303 -5.80 -8.62 -16.29
N ILE A 304 -6.97 -8.34 -15.75
CA ILE A 304 -7.45 -8.86 -14.46
C ILE A 304 -8.77 -9.56 -14.71
N GLU A 305 -8.80 -10.87 -14.52
CA GLU A 305 -10.01 -11.70 -14.69
C GLU A 305 -10.77 -11.84 -13.34
N ASP A 306 -11.97 -12.40 -13.39
CA ASP A 306 -12.81 -12.58 -12.20
C ASP A 306 -12.14 -13.45 -11.12
N HIS A 307 -11.49 -14.53 -11.56
CA HIS A 307 -10.78 -15.44 -10.65
C HIS A 307 -9.58 -14.77 -9.97
N ASP A 308 -8.93 -13.80 -10.61
CA ASP A 308 -7.79 -13.08 -10.01
C ASP A 308 -8.24 -12.22 -8.85
N VAL A 309 -9.38 -11.53 -9.02
CA VAL A 309 -9.99 -10.74 -7.97
C VAL A 309 -10.34 -11.63 -6.77
N ARG A 310 -10.99 -12.78 -7.01
CA ARG A 310 -11.36 -13.73 -5.95
C ARG A 310 -10.13 -14.27 -5.23
N ASN A 311 -9.11 -14.69 -5.96
CA ASN A 311 -7.85 -15.16 -5.38
C ASN A 311 -7.17 -14.09 -4.53
N GLY A 312 -7.10 -12.85 -5.02
CA GLY A 312 -6.49 -11.74 -4.32
C GLY A 312 -7.19 -11.40 -3.00
N PHE A 313 -8.52 -11.41 -2.97
CA PHE A 313 -9.28 -11.19 -1.74
C PHE A 313 -9.19 -12.35 -0.74
N GLN A 314 -9.03 -13.58 -1.21
CA GLN A 314 -8.85 -14.76 -0.38
C GLN A 314 -7.42 -14.90 0.16
N SER A 315 -6.42 -14.42 -0.58
CA SER A 315 -5.03 -14.40 -0.14
C SER A 315 -4.63 -13.13 0.62
N GLY A 316 -5.53 -12.24 0.86
CA GLY A 316 -5.40 -10.85 1.35
C GLY A 316 -4.52 -10.61 2.59
N ARG A 317 -4.02 -11.68 3.19
CA ARG A 317 -2.72 -11.78 3.83
C ARG A 317 -1.75 -12.30 2.76
N ALA A 318 -1.24 -11.43 1.90
CA ALA A 318 -0.02 -11.76 1.20
C ALA A 318 1.05 -12.02 2.27
N HIS A 319 1.03 -13.23 2.81
CA HIS A 319 1.98 -13.84 3.72
C HIS A 319 2.63 -12.84 4.71
N VAL A 320 1.90 -12.59 5.83
CA VAL A 320 2.53 -12.12 7.06
C VAL A 320 3.21 -13.32 7.70
#